data_b5c88ed5f34fd17bea042abdae5a1c0b
#
_entry.id   b5c88ed5f34fd17bea042abdae5a1c0b
#
_cell.length_a   1.000
_cell.length_b   1.000
_cell.length_c   1.000
_cell.angle_alpha   90.00
_cell.angle_beta   90.00
_cell.angle_gamma   90.00
#
_symmetry.space_group_name_H-M   'P 1'
#
loop_
_entity.id
_entity.type
_entity.pdbx_description
1 polymer ?
#
loop_
_entity_poly.entity_id
_entity_poly.type
_entity_poly.pdbx_seq_one_letter_code
_entity_poly.pdbx_strand_id
1 'polypeptide(L)'
;MKKKISIVTPTFNEEKNIELLCEQIRTELKKLNYDYEHIVIDNNSSDNTVNILKKICYKDKNLKIIVNNRNYGHLKSPFYGLMQASGDAVILMTSDFQDPIDLIPKLLQLWEKGHKVILNQKINSDENFLIFNLRKYYYKLLSKASEIQLPENTTGAGLYDRKVLDLLKDIKDPIPYIRGLVAEIEGDITFVRFNQPIRSLGTSKNNFYTLVDLAFLGFVKHSKLPLRLMIFLGFFISIVSILVSIIFFIYKILFWNSFQLGIAPIVIGFFFISAVQMTLIGLLGEYIATTLTHVRNIPLVIEKERINF
;
A
#
# COMPACT_ATOMS: atom_id res chain seq x y z
N MET A 1 30.87 15.26 -9.11
CA MET A 1 30.09 14.42 -10.06
C MET A 1 28.71 15.02 -10.20
N LYS A 2 28.13 14.96 -11.38
CA LYS A 2 26.76 15.39 -11.62
C LYS A 2 25.83 14.41 -10.92
N LYS A 3 24.82 14.91 -10.18
CA LYS A 3 23.84 14.04 -9.53
C LYS A 3 22.99 13.32 -10.58
N LYS A 4 22.58 12.08 -10.30
CA LYS A 4 21.75 11.25 -11.17
C LYS A 4 20.33 11.14 -10.60
N ILE A 5 19.33 11.26 -11.48
CA ILE A 5 17.93 11.11 -11.13
C ILE A 5 17.36 9.88 -11.84
N SER A 6 16.62 9.07 -11.11
CA SER A 6 15.84 7.97 -11.71
C SER A 6 14.37 8.31 -11.69
N ILE A 7 13.69 8.11 -12.82
CA ILE A 7 12.22 8.07 -12.86
C ILE A 7 11.79 6.61 -12.95
N VAL A 8 10.89 6.18 -12.09
CA VAL A 8 10.31 4.83 -12.11
C VAL A 8 8.84 4.91 -12.45
N THR A 9 8.45 4.26 -13.53
CA THR A 9 7.07 4.25 -14.02
C THR A 9 6.54 2.83 -14.09
N PRO A 10 5.70 2.42 -13.13
CA PRO A 10 4.96 1.16 -13.25
C PRO A 10 3.89 1.28 -14.32
N THR A 11 3.77 0.26 -15.17
CA THR A 11 2.81 0.24 -16.27
C THR A 11 2.12 -1.11 -16.42
N PHE A 12 0.86 -1.08 -16.87
CA PHE A 12 0.09 -2.28 -17.19
C PHE A 12 -1.04 -1.96 -18.18
N ASN A 13 -0.90 -2.40 -19.44
CA ASN A 13 -1.82 -2.15 -20.55
C ASN A 13 -2.04 -0.64 -20.77
N GLU A 14 -0.97 0.06 -21.09
CA GLU A 14 -0.95 1.51 -21.32
C GLU A 14 -0.45 1.86 -22.74
N GLU A 15 -0.75 1.03 -23.75
CA GLU A 15 -0.31 1.23 -25.14
C GLU A 15 -0.63 2.61 -25.71
N LYS A 16 -1.74 3.24 -25.23
CA LYS A 16 -2.20 4.56 -25.68
C LYS A 16 -1.45 5.74 -25.04
N ASN A 17 -0.84 5.51 -23.88
CA ASN A 17 -0.24 6.57 -23.07
C ASN A 17 1.29 6.50 -23.04
N ILE A 18 1.86 5.30 -23.13
CA ILE A 18 3.25 5.06 -22.76
C ILE A 18 4.27 5.77 -23.64
N GLU A 19 4.02 5.89 -24.94
CA GLU A 19 4.91 6.58 -25.87
C GLU A 19 5.00 8.07 -25.55
N LEU A 20 3.85 8.72 -25.44
CA LEU A 20 3.75 10.15 -25.10
C LEU A 20 4.36 10.45 -23.73
N LEU A 21 4.11 9.57 -22.74
CA LEU A 21 4.67 9.71 -21.40
C LEU A 21 6.20 9.66 -21.41
N CYS A 22 6.80 8.68 -22.08
CA CYS A 22 8.24 8.56 -22.20
C CYS A 22 8.85 9.79 -22.89
N GLU A 23 8.21 10.31 -23.93
CA GLU A 23 8.66 11.52 -24.63
C GLU A 23 8.61 12.76 -23.75
N GLN A 24 7.52 12.97 -23.03
CA GLN A 24 7.35 14.11 -22.14
C GLN A 24 8.34 14.08 -20.96
N ILE A 25 8.50 12.92 -20.31
CA ILE A 25 9.48 12.74 -19.23
C ILE A 25 10.89 13.03 -19.73
N ARG A 26 11.27 12.46 -20.89
CA ARG A 26 12.57 12.71 -21.53
C ARG A 26 12.78 14.19 -21.82
N THR A 27 11.76 14.86 -22.34
CA THR A 27 11.82 16.29 -22.67
C THR A 27 12.00 17.15 -21.43
N GLU A 28 11.32 16.80 -20.34
CA GLU A 28 11.44 17.54 -19.07
C GLU A 28 12.80 17.33 -18.43
N LEU A 29 13.28 16.08 -18.37
CA LEU A 29 14.58 15.76 -17.77
C LEU A 29 15.77 16.39 -18.54
N LYS A 30 15.68 16.54 -19.86
CA LYS A 30 16.69 17.23 -20.67
C LYS A 30 16.84 18.72 -20.36
N LYS A 31 15.81 19.37 -19.81
CA LYS A 31 15.88 20.78 -19.39
C LYS A 31 16.62 20.93 -18.06
N LEU A 32 16.75 19.83 -17.30
CA LEU A 32 17.34 19.84 -15.97
C LEU A 32 18.82 19.47 -16.04
N ASN A 33 19.61 20.00 -15.10
CA ASN A 33 21.06 19.78 -15.07
C ASN A 33 21.45 18.53 -14.26
N TYR A 34 20.85 17.37 -14.61
CA TYR A 34 21.10 16.07 -14.00
C TYR A 34 21.45 15.02 -15.05
N ASP A 35 22.20 14.00 -14.64
CA ASP A 35 22.19 12.72 -15.37
C ASP A 35 20.91 11.99 -15.01
N TYR A 36 20.36 11.21 -15.93
CA TYR A 36 19.09 10.56 -15.65
C TYR A 36 18.94 9.17 -16.27
N GLU A 37 18.09 8.40 -15.68
CA GLU A 37 17.52 7.16 -16.24
C GLU A 37 16.01 7.16 -16.04
N HIS A 38 15.30 6.55 -16.96
CA HIS A 38 13.86 6.29 -16.86
C HIS A 38 13.64 4.79 -16.89
N ILE A 39 13.19 4.21 -15.79
CA ILE A 39 12.90 2.78 -15.64
C ILE A 39 11.40 2.58 -15.76
N VAL A 40 10.97 1.91 -16.81
CA VAL A 40 9.58 1.47 -16.95
C VAL A 40 9.50 0.01 -16.54
N ILE A 41 8.69 -0.25 -15.51
CA ILE A 41 8.41 -1.62 -15.07
C ILE A 41 7.05 -2.06 -15.57
N ASP A 42 7.05 -2.94 -16.55
CA ASP A 42 5.84 -3.51 -17.15
C ASP A 42 5.35 -4.72 -16.37
N ASN A 43 4.12 -4.64 -15.90
CA ASN A 43 3.52 -5.65 -15.06
C ASN A 43 2.83 -6.78 -15.84
N ASN A 44 3.52 -7.27 -16.91
CA ASN A 44 3.03 -8.28 -17.84
C ASN A 44 1.84 -7.79 -18.67
N SER A 45 2.01 -6.69 -19.39
CA SER A 45 0.98 -6.17 -20.30
C SER A 45 0.64 -7.18 -21.41
N SER A 46 -0.64 -7.24 -21.75
CA SER A 46 -1.18 -8.09 -22.80
C SER A 46 -1.45 -7.34 -24.13
N ASP A 47 -1.36 -6.02 -24.09
CA ASP A 47 -1.49 -5.12 -25.25
C ASP A 47 -0.12 -4.83 -25.90
N ASN A 48 -0.05 -3.80 -26.74
CA ASN A 48 1.18 -3.47 -27.44
C ASN A 48 2.19 -2.64 -26.63
N THR A 49 1.95 -2.40 -25.32
CA THR A 49 2.80 -1.57 -24.45
C THR A 49 4.28 -1.96 -24.53
N VAL A 50 4.60 -3.25 -24.34
CA VAL A 50 5.99 -3.72 -24.32
C VAL A 50 6.69 -3.52 -25.67
N ASN A 51 5.98 -3.74 -26.79
CA ASN A 51 6.56 -3.56 -28.12
C ASN A 51 6.86 -2.09 -28.41
N ILE A 52 6.00 -1.16 -27.95
CA ILE A 52 6.22 0.28 -28.05
C ILE A 52 7.45 0.67 -27.25
N LEU A 53 7.56 0.22 -26.00
CA LEU A 53 8.71 0.49 -25.14
C LEU A 53 10.01 -0.02 -25.76
N LYS A 54 10.05 -1.24 -26.32
CA LYS A 54 11.23 -1.80 -26.99
C LYS A 54 11.71 -0.93 -28.14
N LYS A 55 10.79 -0.39 -28.94
CA LYS A 55 11.13 0.52 -30.05
C LYS A 55 11.76 1.82 -29.53
N ILE A 56 11.28 2.37 -28.40
CA ILE A 56 11.84 3.56 -27.80
C ILE A 56 13.23 3.29 -27.22
N CYS A 57 13.41 2.18 -26.49
CA CYS A 57 14.69 1.75 -25.90
C CYS A 57 15.81 1.58 -26.94
N TYR A 58 15.46 1.18 -28.14
CA TYR A 58 16.45 1.07 -29.23
C TYR A 58 17.08 2.43 -29.56
N LYS A 59 16.30 3.50 -29.47
CA LYS A 59 16.71 4.88 -29.79
C LYS A 59 17.20 5.68 -28.56
N ASP A 60 16.75 5.32 -27.36
CA ASP A 60 17.06 6.03 -26.12
C ASP A 60 17.66 5.07 -25.08
N LYS A 61 18.96 5.21 -24.83
CA LYS A 61 19.71 4.37 -23.88
C LYS A 61 19.44 4.73 -22.42
N ASN A 62 18.85 5.89 -22.13
CA ASN A 62 18.44 6.27 -20.79
C ASN A 62 17.10 5.62 -20.38
N LEU A 63 16.31 5.14 -21.37
CA LEU A 63 15.10 4.36 -21.09
C LEU A 63 15.49 2.90 -20.84
N LYS A 64 15.08 2.40 -19.70
CA LYS A 64 15.29 1.00 -19.27
C LYS A 64 13.94 0.33 -19.06
N ILE A 65 13.84 -0.93 -19.39
CA ILE A 65 12.59 -1.69 -19.25
C ILE A 65 12.83 -2.93 -18.41
N ILE A 66 11.94 -3.17 -17.48
CA ILE A 66 11.77 -4.43 -16.77
C ILE A 66 10.41 -4.99 -17.14
N VAL A 67 10.36 -6.18 -17.71
CA VAL A 67 9.11 -6.89 -18.01
C VAL A 67 8.93 -8.00 -17.00
N ASN A 68 7.87 -7.96 -16.23
CA ASN A 68 7.53 -9.00 -15.26
C ASN A 68 7.01 -10.26 -15.96
N ASN A 69 7.22 -11.44 -15.38
CA ASN A 69 6.71 -12.70 -15.94
C ASN A 69 5.20 -12.87 -15.75
N ARG A 70 4.60 -12.14 -14.81
CA ARG A 70 3.16 -12.07 -14.53
C ARG A 70 2.79 -10.74 -13.89
N ASN A 71 1.50 -10.47 -13.74
CA ASN A 71 1.04 -9.31 -12.97
C ASN A 71 1.23 -9.55 -11.46
N TYR A 72 2.07 -8.73 -10.82
CA TYR A 72 2.35 -8.74 -9.38
C TYR A 72 1.55 -7.70 -8.59
N GLY A 73 0.65 -6.97 -9.26
CA GLY A 73 -0.18 -5.94 -8.66
C GLY A 73 0.52 -4.60 -8.48
N HIS A 74 -0.21 -3.68 -7.90
CA HIS A 74 0.17 -2.28 -7.79
C HIS A 74 1.06 -1.95 -6.56
N LEU A 75 1.37 -2.92 -5.71
CA LEU A 75 2.29 -2.73 -4.58
C LEU A 75 3.68 -3.26 -4.91
N LYS A 76 3.78 -4.52 -5.34
CA LYS A 76 5.07 -5.21 -5.53
C LYS A 76 5.84 -4.68 -6.74
N SER A 77 5.16 -4.52 -7.88
CA SER A 77 5.81 -4.10 -9.12
C SER A 77 6.41 -2.69 -9.02
N PRO A 78 5.70 -1.64 -8.55
CA PRO A 78 6.30 -0.32 -8.37
C PRO A 78 7.45 -0.30 -7.37
N PHE A 79 7.29 -0.99 -6.23
CA PHE A 79 8.34 -1.07 -5.21
C PHE A 79 9.60 -1.76 -5.75
N TYR A 80 9.42 -2.86 -6.48
CA TYR A 80 10.54 -3.53 -7.12
C TYR A 80 11.29 -2.61 -8.09
N GLY A 81 10.55 -1.84 -8.91
CA GLY A 81 11.12 -0.85 -9.82
C GLY A 81 11.95 0.22 -9.09
N LEU A 82 11.46 0.72 -7.95
CA LEU A 82 12.22 1.66 -7.11
C LEU A 82 13.56 1.07 -6.63
N MET A 83 13.57 -0.22 -6.25
CA MET A 83 14.78 -0.90 -5.78
C MET A 83 15.80 -1.17 -6.91
N GLN A 84 15.39 -1.12 -8.19
CA GLN A 84 16.28 -1.25 -9.35
C GLN A 84 16.90 0.08 -9.80
N ALA A 85 16.39 1.21 -9.32
CA ALA A 85 16.89 2.53 -9.66
C ALA A 85 18.28 2.78 -9.06
N SER A 86 19.13 3.49 -9.80
CA SER A 86 20.52 3.79 -9.39
C SER A 86 20.81 5.28 -9.14
N GLY A 87 19.82 6.16 -9.32
CA GLY A 87 19.98 7.60 -9.10
C GLY A 87 20.12 8.00 -7.63
N ASP A 88 20.67 9.19 -7.37
CA ASP A 88 20.77 9.80 -6.04
C ASP A 88 19.40 10.15 -5.46
N ALA A 89 18.44 10.48 -6.33
CA ALA A 89 17.02 10.58 -6.02
C ALA A 89 16.21 9.80 -7.04
N VAL A 90 15.09 9.23 -6.58
CA VAL A 90 14.21 8.40 -7.40
C VAL A 90 12.79 8.92 -7.31
N ILE A 91 12.19 9.21 -8.45
CA ILE A 91 10.80 9.67 -8.54
C ILE A 91 9.93 8.51 -9.03
N LEU A 92 8.93 8.14 -8.23
CA LEU A 92 7.87 7.22 -8.63
C LEU A 92 6.72 8.02 -9.27
N MET A 93 6.36 7.69 -10.49
CA MET A 93 5.33 8.38 -11.26
C MET A 93 4.46 7.36 -12.00
N THR A 94 3.13 7.54 -11.96
CA THR A 94 2.17 6.65 -12.64
C THR A 94 2.18 6.84 -14.17
N SER A 95 1.78 5.80 -14.92
CA SER A 95 1.77 5.81 -16.39
C SER A 95 0.50 6.40 -17.02
N ASP A 96 -0.49 6.79 -16.21
CA ASP A 96 -1.83 7.19 -16.64
C ASP A 96 -2.05 8.71 -16.66
N PHE A 97 -0.97 9.50 -16.55
CA PHE A 97 -0.99 10.97 -16.46
C PHE A 97 -1.75 11.54 -15.25
N GLN A 98 -2.07 10.72 -14.26
CA GLN A 98 -2.68 11.20 -13.02
C GLN A 98 -1.67 11.97 -12.14
N ASP A 99 -0.38 11.72 -12.30
CA ASP A 99 0.69 12.52 -11.73
C ASP A 99 1.25 13.45 -12.83
N PRO A 100 1.02 14.77 -12.75
CA PRO A 100 1.51 15.72 -13.75
C PRO A 100 3.05 15.77 -13.81
N ILE A 101 3.59 15.81 -15.01
CA ILE A 101 5.05 15.79 -15.23
C ILE A 101 5.72 17.08 -14.73
N ASP A 102 5.00 18.19 -14.68
CA ASP A 102 5.47 19.46 -14.11
C ASP A 102 5.73 19.42 -12.59
N LEU A 103 5.37 18.32 -11.92
CA LEU A 103 5.77 18.07 -10.53
C LEU A 103 7.25 17.71 -10.40
N ILE A 104 7.89 17.17 -11.45
CA ILE A 104 9.30 16.73 -11.41
C ILE A 104 10.23 17.86 -10.93
N PRO A 105 10.23 19.07 -11.53
CA PRO A 105 11.08 20.16 -11.05
C PRO A 105 10.80 20.57 -9.60
N LYS A 106 9.53 20.57 -9.18
CA LYS A 106 9.12 20.93 -7.82
C LYS A 106 9.64 19.93 -6.79
N LEU A 107 9.55 18.64 -7.10
CA LEU A 107 10.07 17.55 -6.27
C LEU A 107 11.60 17.67 -6.11
N LEU A 108 12.32 17.89 -7.21
CA LEU A 108 13.77 18.06 -7.21
C LEU A 108 14.21 19.29 -6.42
N GLN A 109 13.50 20.41 -6.55
CA GLN A 109 13.78 21.62 -5.79
C GLN A 109 13.67 21.42 -4.27
N LEU A 110 12.68 20.65 -3.81
CA LEU A 110 12.54 20.31 -2.40
C LEU A 110 13.62 19.33 -1.94
N TRP A 111 13.98 18.35 -2.78
CA TRP A 111 15.10 17.44 -2.50
C TRP A 111 16.43 18.17 -2.35
N GLU A 112 16.71 19.17 -3.19
CA GLU A 112 17.91 20.01 -3.08
C GLU A 112 17.94 20.84 -1.78
N LYS A 113 16.76 21.15 -1.20
CA LYS A 113 16.62 21.77 0.11
C LYS A 113 16.86 20.81 1.28
N GLY A 114 17.07 19.52 1.00
CA GLY A 114 17.41 18.51 2.00
C GLY A 114 16.25 17.58 2.41
N HIS A 115 15.05 17.74 1.84
CA HIS A 115 13.93 16.82 2.10
C HIS A 115 14.20 15.46 1.44
N LYS A 116 14.11 14.38 2.22
CA LYS A 116 14.44 13.03 1.73
C LYS A 116 13.24 12.29 1.16
N VAL A 117 12.05 12.59 1.63
CA VAL A 117 10.79 12.01 1.14
C VAL A 117 9.82 13.12 0.83
N ILE A 118 9.40 13.19 -0.43
CA ILE A 118 8.47 14.21 -0.91
C ILE A 118 7.37 13.49 -1.67
N LEU A 119 6.16 13.47 -1.10
CA LEU A 119 5.02 12.75 -1.68
C LEU A 119 4.06 13.69 -2.39
N ASN A 120 3.50 13.22 -3.50
CA ASN A 120 2.43 13.88 -4.19
C ASN A 120 1.12 13.74 -3.40
N GLN A 121 0.54 14.87 -2.94
CA GLN A 121 -0.70 14.90 -2.18
C GLN A 121 -1.82 15.53 -3.00
N LYS A 122 -2.90 14.77 -3.20
CA LYS A 122 -4.10 15.23 -3.92
C LYS A 122 -4.88 16.22 -3.07
N ILE A 123 -5.22 17.40 -3.63
CA ILE A 123 -6.05 18.40 -2.95
C ILE A 123 -7.53 18.01 -3.06
N ASN A 124 -7.97 17.65 -4.27
CA ASN A 124 -9.34 17.23 -4.56
C ASN A 124 -9.34 15.87 -5.27
N SER A 125 -10.33 15.05 -4.99
CA SER A 125 -10.67 13.88 -5.78
C SER A 125 -12.15 13.99 -6.17
N ASP A 126 -12.45 13.84 -7.46
CA ASP A 126 -13.82 13.78 -8.00
C ASP A 126 -14.51 12.45 -7.63
N GLU A 127 -14.37 12.04 -6.38
CA GLU A 127 -14.98 10.81 -5.88
C GLU A 127 -16.37 11.07 -5.33
N ASN A 128 -17.22 10.03 -5.36
CA ASN A 128 -18.53 10.07 -4.74
C ASN A 128 -18.41 10.46 -3.26
N PHE A 129 -19.22 11.43 -2.82
CA PHE A 129 -19.24 11.99 -1.46
C PHE A 129 -19.28 10.92 -0.35
N LEU A 130 -20.01 9.82 -0.57
CA LEU A 130 -20.08 8.70 0.38
C LEU A 130 -18.74 7.96 0.51
N ILE A 131 -18.07 7.69 -0.61
CA ILE A 131 -16.76 7.01 -0.65
C ILE A 131 -15.70 7.92 -0.01
N PHE A 132 -15.74 9.21 -0.30
CA PHE A 132 -14.84 10.19 0.31
C PHE A 132 -14.94 10.23 1.84
N ASN A 133 -16.17 10.30 2.38
CA ASN A 133 -16.38 10.31 3.83
C ASN A 133 -15.99 8.99 4.50
N LEU A 134 -16.30 7.85 3.88
CA LEU A 134 -15.90 6.54 4.37
C LEU A 134 -14.38 6.41 4.41
N ARG A 135 -13.69 6.86 3.38
CA ARG A 135 -12.23 6.88 3.31
C ARG A 135 -11.63 7.81 4.38
N LYS A 136 -12.18 9.01 4.56
CA LYS A 136 -11.74 9.94 5.60
C LYS A 136 -11.90 9.35 7.00
N TYR A 137 -13.02 8.68 7.27
CA TYR A 137 -13.26 7.99 8.54
C TYR A 137 -12.29 6.84 8.75
N TYR A 138 -12.05 6.04 7.71
CA TYR A 138 -11.07 4.96 7.73
C TYR A 138 -9.66 5.47 8.07
N TYR A 139 -9.16 6.51 7.37
CA TYR A 139 -7.85 7.08 7.68
C TYR A 139 -7.77 7.68 9.08
N LYS A 140 -8.84 8.32 9.55
CA LYS A 140 -8.91 8.84 10.93
C LYS A 140 -8.86 7.71 11.96
N LEU A 141 -9.52 6.59 11.70
CA LEU A 141 -9.47 5.40 12.55
C LEU A 141 -8.08 4.78 12.53
N LEU A 142 -7.53 4.62 11.33
CA LEU A 142 -6.21 4.02 11.12
C LEU A 142 -5.10 4.88 11.76
N SER A 143 -5.14 6.20 11.62
CA SER A 143 -4.15 7.10 12.25
C SER A 143 -4.21 7.08 13.79
N LYS A 144 -5.41 6.87 14.38
CA LYS A 144 -5.54 6.68 15.83
C LYS A 144 -5.10 5.28 16.29
N ALA A 145 -5.21 4.30 15.43
CA ALA A 145 -4.92 2.91 15.71
C ALA A 145 -3.46 2.52 15.39
N SER A 146 -2.82 3.25 14.49
CA SER A 146 -1.42 3.06 14.09
C SER A 146 -0.47 3.75 15.06
N GLU A 147 0.68 3.14 15.25
CA GLU A 147 1.81 3.76 15.97
C GLU A 147 2.52 4.82 15.12
N ILE A 148 2.18 4.90 13.81
CA ILE A 148 2.74 5.83 12.83
C ILE A 148 1.68 6.70 12.18
N GLN A 149 2.03 7.93 11.83
CA GLN A 149 1.16 8.82 11.06
C GLN A 149 1.25 8.49 9.58
N LEU A 150 0.24 7.77 9.07
CA LEU A 150 0.20 7.42 7.65
C LEU A 150 -0.14 8.65 6.80
N PRO A 151 0.61 8.90 5.70
CA PRO A 151 0.34 10.00 4.77
C PRO A 151 -1.05 9.88 4.14
N GLU A 152 -1.89 10.91 4.32
CA GLU A 152 -3.24 10.95 3.77
C GLU A 152 -3.24 11.49 2.33
N ASN A 153 -4.23 11.06 1.54
CA ASN A 153 -4.47 11.54 0.16
C ASN A 153 -3.27 11.43 -0.79
N THR A 154 -2.42 10.42 -0.59
CA THR A 154 -1.29 10.11 -1.47
C THR A 154 -1.34 8.65 -1.91
N THR A 155 -0.82 8.37 -3.10
CA THR A 155 -0.67 7.00 -3.64
C THR A 155 0.71 6.40 -3.31
N GLY A 156 1.63 7.20 -2.77
CA GLY A 156 3.03 6.87 -2.67
C GLY A 156 3.86 7.32 -3.89
N ALA A 157 3.23 7.95 -4.89
CA ALA A 157 3.97 8.66 -5.93
C ALA A 157 4.67 9.88 -5.35
N GLY A 158 5.88 10.19 -5.83
CA GLY A 158 6.70 11.27 -5.33
C GLY A 158 8.18 10.95 -5.42
N LEU A 159 9.02 11.70 -4.70
CA LEU A 159 10.47 11.57 -4.71
C LEU A 159 10.99 10.92 -3.42
N TYR A 160 11.94 10.04 -3.59
CA TYR A 160 12.65 9.32 -2.53
C TYR A 160 14.16 9.51 -2.68
N ASP A 161 14.83 10.00 -1.65
CA ASP A 161 16.29 10.05 -1.58
C ASP A 161 16.88 8.63 -1.56
N ARG A 162 18.08 8.46 -2.13
CA ARG A 162 18.79 7.18 -2.16
C ARG A 162 18.92 6.55 -0.79
N LYS A 163 19.25 7.33 0.24
CA LYS A 163 19.43 6.82 1.61
C LYS A 163 18.17 6.16 2.15
N VAL A 164 16.98 6.72 1.83
CA VAL A 164 15.70 6.14 2.23
C VAL A 164 15.43 4.83 1.50
N LEU A 165 15.70 4.79 0.18
CA LEU A 165 15.53 3.57 -0.61
C LEU A 165 16.46 2.44 -0.18
N ASP A 166 17.69 2.75 0.21
CA ASP A 166 18.64 1.76 0.72
C ASP A 166 18.14 1.14 2.03
N LEU A 167 17.59 1.94 2.95
CA LEU A 167 16.92 1.44 4.15
C LEU A 167 15.70 0.56 3.84
N LEU A 168 14.85 1.00 2.88
CA LEU A 168 13.68 0.24 2.45
C LEU A 168 14.06 -1.11 1.84
N LYS A 169 15.19 -1.18 1.14
CA LYS A 169 15.69 -2.41 0.52
C LYS A 169 16.04 -3.48 1.56
N ASP A 170 16.54 -3.06 2.71
CA ASP A 170 16.95 -3.96 3.80
C ASP A 170 15.76 -4.57 4.56
N ILE A 171 14.58 -3.95 4.52
CA ILE A 171 13.37 -4.44 5.21
C ILE A 171 12.85 -5.76 4.64
N LYS A 172 13.08 -6.05 3.34
CA LYS A 172 12.62 -7.27 2.65
C LYS A 172 11.14 -7.60 2.84
N ASP A 173 10.29 -6.57 2.82
CA ASP A 173 8.85 -6.74 2.99
C ASP A 173 8.22 -7.45 1.77
N PRO A 174 7.56 -8.61 1.94
CA PRO A 174 6.94 -9.35 0.84
C PRO A 174 5.68 -8.69 0.27
N ILE A 175 5.08 -7.74 1.00
CA ILE A 175 3.93 -6.95 0.57
C ILE A 175 4.22 -5.48 0.87
N PRO A 176 5.09 -4.81 0.10
CA PRO A 176 5.61 -3.49 0.43
C PRO A 176 4.53 -2.42 0.25
N TYR A 177 3.93 -2.00 1.36
CA TYR A 177 3.04 -0.85 1.39
C TYR A 177 3.87 0.42 1.59
N ILE A 178 4.37 0.99 0.48
CA ILE A 178 5.40 2.03 0.48
C ILE A 178 5.07 3.21 1.40
N ARG A 179 3.80 3.65 1.45
CA ARG A 179 3.38 4.77 2.32
C ARG A 179 3.59 4.49 3.80
N GLY A 180 3.31 3.25 4.23
CA GLY A 180 3.54 2.81 5.60
C GLY A 180 5.02 2.66 5.90
N LEU A 181 5.75 1.95 5.03
CA LEU A 181 7.18 1.72 5.18
C LEU A 181 7.98 3.02 5.28
N VAL A 182 7.63 4.00 4.44
CA VAL A 182 8.30 5.31 4.47
C VAL A 182 7.98 6.08 5.75
N ALA A 183 6.73 6.02 6.22
CA ALA A 183 6.33 6.67 7.47
C ALA A 183 6.96 6.02 8.71
N GLU A 184 7.34 4.74 8.64
CA GLU A 184 8.09 4.05 9.70
C GLU A 184 9.57 4.45 9.76
N ILE A 185 10.19 4.75 8.59
CA ILE A 185 11.62 5.04 8.51
C ILE A 185 11.91 6.54 8.65
N GLU A 186 11.15 7.37 7.95
CA GLU A 186 11.40 8.81 7.87
C GLU A 186 10.25 9.58 8.53
N GLY A 187 10.57 10.26 9.63
CA GLY A 187 9.58 11.04 10.39
C GLY A 187 9.20 12.37 9.73
N ASP A 188 10.01 12.88 8.78
CA ASP A 188 9.77 14.14 8.09
C ASP A 188 9.42 13.91 6.61
N ILE A 189 8.12 13.76 6.36
CA ILE A 189 7.57 13.61 5.00
C ILE A 189 7.03 14.95 4.53
N THR A 190 7.59 15.46 3.45
CA THR A 190 7.13 16.69 2.79
C THR A 190 6.10 16.38 1.71
N PHE A 191 5.15 17.29 1.48
CA PHE A 191 4.08 17.09 0.51
C PHE A 191 4.10 18.15 -0.58
N VAL A 192 3.97 17.73 -1.84
CA VAL A 192 3.65 18.59 -2.97
C VAL A 192 2.17 18.41 -3.29
N ARG A 193 1.40 19.46 -3.03
CA ARG A 193 -0.04 19.47 -3.30
C ARG A 193 -0.33 19.76 -4.77
N PHE A 194 -1.23 18.97 -5.35
CA PHE A 194 -1.64 19.14 -6.74
C PHE A 194 -3.09 18.74 -6.94
N ASN A 195 -3.69 19.28 -8.01
CA ASN A 195 -5.01 18.84 -8.48
C ASN A 195 -4.81 17.67 -9.43
N GLN A 196 -5.38 16.53 -9.08
CA GLN A 196 -5.25 15.34 -9.93
C GLN A 196 -6.07 15.54 -11.21
N PRO A 197 -5.45 15.46 -12.40
CA PRO A 197 -6.20 15.50 -13.65
C PRO A 197 -7.08 14.24 -13.76
N ILE A 198 -8.21 14.43 -14.44
CA ILE A 198 -9.08 13.30 -14.81
C ILE A 198 -8.28 12.39 -15.74
N ARG A 199 -8.34 11.09 -15.48
CA ARG A 199 -7.70 10.09 -16.34
C ARG A 199 -8.19 10.27 -17.79
N SER A 200 -7.28 10.61 -18.68
CA SER A 200 -7.63 10.94 -20.08
C SER A 200 -8.01 9.71 -20.90
N LEU A 201 -7.41 8.53 -20.60
CA LEU A 201 -7.62 7.28 -21.32
C LEU A 201 -7.53 6.08 -20.36
N GLY A 202 -8.37 5.07 -20.61
CA GLY A 202 -8.39 3.83 -19.83
C GLY A 202 -9.43 3.83 -18.69
N THR A 203 -9.71 2.65 -18.12
CA THR A 203 -10.64 2.43 -17.01
C THR A 203 -9.88 2.07 -15.75
N SER A 204 -10.36 2.56 -14.58
CA SER A 204 -9.82 2.12 -13.28
C SER A 204 -10.06 0.61 -13.11
N LYS A 205 -9.00 -0.13 -12.77
CA LYS A 205 -9.07 -1.59 -12.52
C LYS A 205 -9.31 -1.92 -11.04
N ASN A 206 -9.39 -0.91 -10.18
CA ASN A 206 -9.69 -1.11 -8.77
C ASN A 206 -11.19 -1.36 -8.59
N ASN A 207 -11.54 -2.55 -8.13
CA ASN A 207 -12.89 -2.90 -7.71
C ASN A 207 -13.05 -2.74 -6.18
N PHE A 208 -14.29 -2.81 -5.70
CA PHE A 208 -14.60 -2.66 -4.27
C PHE A 208 -13.84 -3.67 -3.40
N TYR A 209 -13.70 -4.93 -3.84
CA TYR A 209 -12.96 -5.98 -3.11
C TYR A 209 -11.48 -5.61 -2.95
N THR A 210 -10.85 -5.10 -4.00
CA THR A 210 -9.44 -4.67 -3.95
C THR A 210 -9.24 -3.51 -2.96
N LEU A 211 -10.20 -2.58 -2.88
CA LEU A 211 -10.14 -1.47 -1.94
C LEU A 211 -10.31 -1.94 -0.49
N VAL A 212 -11.23 -2.87 -0.24
CA VAL A 212 -11.44 -3.49 1.08
C VAL A 212 -10.21 -4.28 1.50
N ASP A 213 -9.64 -5.09 0.62
CA ASP A 213 -8.45 -5.89 0.88
C ASP A 213 -7.23 -5.00 1.23
N LEU A 214 -7.04 -3.90 0.48
CA LEU A 214 -6.02 -2.89 0.77
C LEU A 214 -6.24 -2.21 2.12
N ALA A 215 -7.48 -1.91 2.46
CA ALA A 215 -7.83 -1.31 3.74
C ALA A 215 -7.54 -2.27 4.90
N PHE A 216 -7.92 -3.55 4.78
CA PHE A 216 -7.59 -4.58 5.75
C PHE A 216 -6.08 -4.78 5.88
N LEU A 217 -5.35 -4.87 4.77
CA LEU A 217 -3.90 -5.00 4.78
C LEU A 217 -3.22 -3.84 5.52
N GLY A 218 -3.63 -2.60 5.24
CA GLY A 218 -3.11 -1.43 5.94
C GLY A 218 -3.38 -1.47 7.45
N PHE A 219 -4.57 -1.94 7.84
CA PHE A 219 -4.97 -2.02 9.24
C PHE A 219 -4.21 -3.12 10.00
N VAL A 220 -4.07 -4.31 9.41
CA VAL A 220 -3.37 -5.46 10.01
C VAL A 220 -1.87 -5.20 10.11
N LYS A 221 -1.26 -4.59 9.08
CA LYS A 221 0.19 -4.32 9.06
C LYS A 221 0.64 -3.24 10.04
N HIS A 222 -0.11 -2.14 10.13
CA HIS A 222 0.33 -0.96 10.85
C HIS A 222 -0.43 -0.71 12.16
N SER A 223 -1.28 -1.65 12.59
CA SER A 223 -2.04 -1.51 13.83
C SER A 223 -2.12 -2.81 14.62
N LYS A 224 -1.75 -2.71 15.89
CA LYS A 224 -1.99 -3.78 16.88
C LYS A 224 -3.37 -3.67 17.55
N LEU A 225 -4.15 -2.64 17.18
CA LEU A 225 -5.46 -2.37 17.79
C LEU A 225 -6.43 -3.55 17.69
N PRO A 226 -6.59 -4.24 16.53
CA PRO A 226 -7.48 -5.39 16.45
C PRO A 226 -7.12 -6.49 17.44
N LEU A 227 -5.83 -6.82 17.54
CA LEU A 227 -5.34 -7.83 18.52
C LEU A 227 -5.61 -7.39 19.96
N ARG A 228 -5.37 -6.13 20.30
CA ARG A 228 -5.64 -5.59 21.64
C ARG A 228 -7.13 -5.62 21.95
N LEU A 229 -7.99 -5.23 21.00
CA LEU A 229 -9.44 -5.30 21.18
C LEU A 229 -9.93 -6.75 21.41
N MET A 230 -9.34 -7.72 20.69
CA MET A 230 -9.63 -9.14 20.93
C MET A 230 -9.29 -9.56 22.36
N ILE A 231 -8.11 -9.18 22.84
CA ILE A 231 -7.66 -9.49 24.21
C ILE A 231 -8.63 -8.86 25.24
N PHE A 232 -8.96 -7.58 25.09
CA PHE A 232 -9.89 -6.91 26.01
C PHE A 232 -11.29 -7.53 25.96
N LEU A 233 -11.81 -7.83 24.77
CA LEU A 233 -13.12 -8.44 24.60
C LEU A 233 -13.14 -9.86 25.19
N GLY A 234 -12.11 -10.66 24.93
CA GLY A 234 -11.97 -12.00 25.49
C GLY A 234 -11.87 -11.96 27.02
N PHE A 235 -11.09 -11.05 27.57
CA PHE A 235 -10.97 -10.87 29.02
C PHE A 235 -12.30 -10.42 29.67
N PHE A 236 -13.01 -9.48 29.04
CA PHE A 236 -14.33 -9.03 29.51
C PHE A 236 -15.34 -10.17 29.51
N ILE A 237 -15.44 -10.92 28.41
CA ILE A 237 -16.36 -12.08 28.31
C ILE A 237 -15.99 -13.14 29.36
N SER A 238 -14.69 -13.38 29.57
CA SER A 238 -14.22 -14.33 30.60
C SER A 238 -14.67 -13.94 31.99
N ILE A 239 -14.48 -12.66 32.38
CA ILE A 239 -14.93 -12.16 33.69
C ILE A 239 -16.43 -12.32 33.84
N VAL A 240 -17.22 -11.91 32.84
CA VAL A 240 -18.69 -12.03 32.87
C VAL A 240 -19.11 -13.49 33.00
N SER A 241 -18.48 -14.40 32.24
CA SER A 241 -18.77 -15.84 32.30
C SER A 241 -18.45 -16.44 33.66
N ILE A 242 -17.33 -16.04 34.31
CA ILE A 242 -16.97 -16.49 35.65
C ILE A 242 -18.00 -15.99 36.66
N LEU A 243 -18.39 -14.72 36.60
CA LEU A 243 -19.42 -14.16 37.51
C LEU A 243 -20.75 -14.86 37.39
N VAL A 244 -21.21 -15.08 36.15
CA VAL A 244 -22.44 -15.83 35.88
C VAL A 244 -22.34 -17.25 36.42
N SER A 245 -21.24 -17.94 36.20
CA SER A 245 -21.01 -19.31 36.72
C SER A 245 -21.06 -19.35 38.26
N ILE A 246 -20.43 -18.39 38.94
CA ILE A 246 -20.47 -18.30 40.40
C ILE A 246 -21.89 -18.06 40.90
N ILE A 247 -22.63 -17.12 40.29
CA ILE A 247 -24.01 -16.81 40.66
C ILE A 247 -24.89 -18.06 40.49
N PHE A 248 -24.80 -18.75 39.38
CA PHE A 248 -25.58 -19.98 39.14
C PHE A 248 -25.18 -21.11 40.10
N PHE A 249 -23.89 -21.22 40.44
CA PHE A 249 -23.40 -22.21 41.40
C PHE A 249 -23.99 -21.96 42.80
N ILE A 250 -23.93 -20.70 43.31
CA ILE A 250 -24.49 -20.33 44.59
C ILE A 250 -26.02 -20.54 44.58
N TYR A 251 -26.71 -20.10 43.52
CA TYR A 251 -28.14 -20.26 43.35
C TYR A 251 -28.55 -21.74 43.42
N LYS A 252 -27.77 -22.62 42.76
CA LYS A 252 -28.01 -24.05 42.78
C LYS A 252 -27.87 -24.66 44.19
N ILE A 253 -26.92 -24.22 44.99
CA ILE A 253 -26.73 -24.69 46.37
C ILE A 253 -27.91 -24.25 47.26
N LEU A 254 -28.31 -22.99 47.15
CA LEU A 254 -29.35 -22.43 48.01
C LEU A 254 -30.77 -22.90 47.67
N PHE A 255 -31.04 -23.17 46.37
CA PHE A 255 -32.37 -23.50 45.86
C PHE A 255 -32.38 -24.79 45.04
N TRP A 256 -31.86 -25.86 45.61
CA TRP A 256 -31.62 -27.14 44.93
C TRP A 256 -32.81 -27.68 44.14
N ASN A 257 -34.05 -27.57 44.69
CA ASN A 257 -35.29 -28.16 44.12
C ASN A 257 -36.05 -27.21 43.15
N SER A 258 -35.71 -25.92 43.12
CA SER A 258 -36.40 -24.93 42.28
C SER A 258 -35.74 -24.70 40.90
N PHE A 259 -34.65 -25.44 40.62
CA PHE A 259 -33.88 -25.27 39.39
C PHE A 259 -34.53 -26.06 38.24
N GLN A 260 -35.53 -25.45 37.58
CA GLN A 260 -35.98 -25.94 36.28
C GLN A 260 -34.91 -25.53 35.23
N LEU A 261 -34.27 -26.55 34.64
CA LEU A 261 -33.29 -26.35 33.57
C LEU A 261 -34.00 -25.83 32.30
N GLY A 262 -33.99 -24.52 32.12
CA GLY A 262 -34.34 -23.92 30.83
C GLY A 262 -33.24 -24.23 29.83
N ILE A 263 -33.49 -25.11 28.85
CA ILE A 263 -32.53 -25.44 27.79
C ILE A 263 -32.22 -24.21 26.92
N ALA A 264 -33.19 -23.32 26.72
CA ALA A 264 -33.09 -22.16 25.86
C ALA A 264 -31.92 -21.20 26.22
N PRO A 265 -31.69 -20.78 27.47
CA PRO A 265 -30.52 -19.94 27.81
C PRO A 265 -29.17 -20.59 27.55
N ILE A 266 -29.10 -21.93 27.76
CA ILE A 266 -27.87 -22.69 27.50
C ILE A 266 -27.57 -22.73 25.99
N VAL A 267 -28.58 -23.00 25.15
CA VAL A 267 -28.44 -23.05 23.70
C VAL A 267 -28.06 -21.68 23.15
N ILE A 268 -28.75 -20.60 23.57
CA ILE A 268 -28.46 -19.25 23.15
C ILE A 268 -27.03 -18.84 23.57
N GLY A 269 -26.66 -19.09 24.83
CA GLY A 269 -25.30 -18.80 25.32
C GLY A 269 -24.22 -19.55 24.58
N PHE A 270 -24.43 -20.83 24.29
CA PHE A 270 -23.51 -21.66 23.53
C PHE A 270 -23.27 -21.12 22.11
N PHE A 271 -24.34 -20.83 21.36
CA PHE A 271 -24.20 -20.28 20.01
C PHE A 271 -23.60 -18.88 20.01
N PHE A 272 -23.93 -18.02 20.98
CA PHE A 272 -23.35 -16.69 21.12
C PHE A 272 -21.84 -16.76 21.35
N ILE A 273 -21.40 -17.56 22.33
CA ILE A 273 -19.96 -17.72 22.63
C ILE A 273 -19.23 -18.33 21.42
N SER A 274 -19.84 -19.34 20.77
CA SER A 274 -19.26 -19.97 19.57
C SER A 274 -19.09 -18.96 18.43
N ALA A 275 -20.07 -18.10 18.19
CA ALA A 275 -19.97 -17.04 17.17
C ALA A 275 -18.84 -16.06 17.47
N VAL A 276 -18.70 -15.61 18.73
CA VAL A 276 -17.60 -14.74 19.17
C VAL A 276 -16.26 -15.44 18.96
N GLN A 277 -16.12 -16.71 19.40
CA GLN A 277 -14.89 -17.48 19.24
C GLN A 277 -14.50 -17.62 17.78
N MET A 278 -15.44 -17.96 16.88
CA MET A 278 -15.16 -18.10 15.44
C MET A 278 -14.69 -16.77 14.82
N THR A 279 -15.27 -15.65 15.22
CA THR A 279 -14.84 -14.32 14.76
C THR A 279 -13.39 -14.03 15.21
N LEU A 280 -13.07 -14.32 16.47
CA LEU A 280 -11.73 -14.11 17.02
C LEU A 280 -10.68 -15.02 16.35
N ILE A 281 -11.01 -16.29 16.11
CA ILE A 281 -10.15 -17.24 15.39
C ILE A 281 -9.93 -16.78 13.95
N GLY A 282 -10.97 -16.32 13.26
CA GLY A 282 -10.86 -15.78 11.91
C GLY A 282 -9.88 -14.59 11.84
N LEU A 283 -9.97 -13.67 12.78
CA LEU A 283 -9.06 -12.53 12.85
C LEU A 283 -7.61 -12.97 13.17
N LEU A 284 -7.41 -13.93 14.08
CA LEU A 284 -6.08 -14.53 14.32
C LEU A 284 -5.52 -15.18 13.05
N GLY A 285 -6.37 -15.86 12.28
CA GLY A 285 -6.02 -16.46 11.00
C GLY A 285 -5.40 -15.44 10.04
N GLU A 286 -5.94 -14.22 9.98
CA GLU A 286 -5.42 -13.14 9.13
C GLU A 286 -3.99 -12.70 9.53
N TYR A 287 -3.72 -12.57 10.83
CA TYR A 287 -2.37 -12.27 11.32
C TYR A 287 -1.39 -13.41 11.05
N ILE A 288 -1.83 -14.67 11.21
CA ILE A 288 -1.01 -15.84 10.89
C ILE A 288 -0.70 -15.88 9.39
N ALA A 289 -1.68 -15.62 8.52
CA ALA A 289 -1.50 -15.58 7.07
C ALA A 289 -0.49 -14.50 6.65
N THR A 290 -0.58 -13.31 7.27
CA THR A 290 0.38 -12.22 7.06
C THR A 290 1.79 -12.65 7.51
N THR A 291 1.93 -13.23 8.70
CA THR A 291 3.20 -13.75 9.22
C THR A 291 3.79 -14.83 8.31
N LEU A 292 2.96 -15.79 7.86
CA LEU A 292 3.39 -16.84 6.92
C LEU A 292 3.94 -16.24 5.62
N THR A 293 3.30 -15.18 5.11
CA THR A 293 3.76 -14.49 3.91
C THR A 293 5.16 -13.90 4.09
N HIS A 294 5.46 -13.35 5.27
CA HIS A 294 6.80 -12.81 5.61
C HIS A 294 7.86 -13.92 5.71
N VAL A 295 7.52 -15.05 6.33
CA VAL A 295 8.46 -16.17 6.53
C VAL A 295 8.83 -16.87 5.21
N ARG A 296 7.94 -16.89 4.22
CA ARG A 296 8.16 -17.63 2.95
C ARG A 296 9.28 -17.09 2.07
N ASN A 297 9.76 -15.87 2.28
CA ASN A 297 10.88 -15.25 1.53
C ASN A 297 10.78 -15.37 -0.01
N ILE A 298 9.57 -15.28 -0.55
CA ILE A 298 9.34 -15.35 -2.01
C ILE A 298 9.82 -14.03 -2.63
N PRO A 299 10.55 -14.06 -3.78
CA PRO A 299 10.94 -12.86 -4.49
C PRO A 299 9.73 -11.95 -4.78
N LEU A 300 9.90 -10.64 -4.61
CA LEU A 300 8.83 -9.66 -4.86
C LEU A 300 8.30 -9.76 -6.28
N VAL A 301 9.24 -9.89 -7.24
CA VAL A 301 8.97 -9.97 -8.67
C VAL A 301 9.97 -10.96 -9.29
N ILE A 302 9.51 -11.70 -10.29
CA ILE A 302 10.35 -12.47 -11.18
C ILE A 302 10.27 -11.80 -12.55
N GLU A 303 11.41 -11.37 -13.06
CA GLU A 303 11.50 -10.73 -14.37
C GLU A 303 11.44 -11.75 -15.49
N LYS A 304 10.76 -11.40 -16.57
CA LYS A 304 10.77 -12.11 -17.84
C LYS A 304 11.88 -11.59 -18.75
N GLU A 305 12.09 -10.28 -18.74
CA GLU A 305 13.03 -9.61 -19.62
C GLU A 305 13.51 -8.30 -18.99
N ARG A 306 14.78 -7.95 -19.24
CA ARG A 306 15.40 -6.67 -18.82
C ARG A 306 16.17 -6.08 -20.01
N ILE A 307 15.97 -4.77 -20.27
CA ILE A 307 16.54 -4.10 -21.45
C ILE A 307 17.23 -2.81 -21.03
N ASN A 308 18.39 -2.51 -21.59
CA ASN A 308 19.23 -1.32 -21.38
C ASN A 308 19.78 -1.13 -19.95
N PHE A 309 19.95 -2.19 -19.19
CA PHE A 309 20.59 -2.11 -17.86
C PHE A 309 22.08 -2.34 -17.92
#